data_9398b914c799dfe160b9d23757c019bc
#
_entry.id   9398b914c799dfe160b9d23757c019bc
#
_cell.length_a   1.000
_cell.length_b   1.000
_cell.length_c   1.000
_cell.angle_alpha   90.00
_cell.angle_beta   90.00
_cell.angle_gamma   90.00
#
_symmetry.space_group_name_H-M   'P 1'
#
loop_
_entity.id
_entity.type
_entity.pdbx_description
1 polymer ?
#
loop_
_entity_poly.entity_id
_entity_poly.type
_entity_poly.pdbx_seq_one_letter_code
_entity_poly.pdbx_strand_id
1 'polypeptide(L)'
;AAAGRTRWLTGTPSVLGLNALENGLKLWADIDIKQVEAKSVALWDIFHAAGTAAGLECVTPSAPSQRGSHISFRHPHAYEIVQALIAQGVIGDFRDPDILRFGLTPLTLSHADIWRAGENLRAIVESGAYRQPEFAIRYAVT
;
A
#
# COMPACT_ATOMS: atom_id res chain seq x y z
N ALA A 1 -17.11 -11.30 35.80
CA ALA A 1 -16.63 -10.66 34.58
C ALA A 1 -17.83 -10.35 33.67
N ALA A 2 -17.83 -9.19 33.01
CA ALA A 2 -18.90 -8.83 32.08
C ALA A 2 -18.95 -9.79 30.88
N ALA A 3 -20.14 -10.06 30.34
CA ALA A 3 -20.34 -10.94 29.20
C ALA A 3 -20.14 -10.17 27.87
N GLY A 4 -19.85 -10.89 26.79
CA GLY A 4 -19.73 -10.35 25.45
C GLY A 4 -18.56 -9.37 25.28
N ARG A 5 -18.75 -8.35 24.41
CA ARG A 5 -17.70 -7.36 24.05
C ARG A 5 -17.31 -6.47 25.24
N THR A 6 -18.21 -6.24 26.19
CA THR A 6 -17.98 -5.39 27.37
C THR A 6 -16.81 -5.90 28.24
N ARG A 7 -16.49 -7.19 28.19
CA ARG A 7 -15.34 -7.77 28.91
C ARG A 7 -13.98 -7.24 28.47
N TRP A 8 -13.91 -6.64 27.27
CA TRP A 8 -12.69 -6.08 26.71
C TRP A 8 -12.49 -4.59 27.00
N LEU A 9 -13.49 -3.94 27.62
CA LEU A 9 -13.36 -2.55 28.05
C LEU A 9 -12.46 -2.50 29.29
N THR A 10 -11.27 -1.95 29.12
CA THR A 10 -10.26 -1.82 30.18
C THR A 10 -10.27 -0.45 30.85
N GLY A 11 -11.19 0.44 30.46
CA GLY A 11 -11.34 1.79 30.99
C GLY A 11 -12.39 2.59 30.23
N THR A 12 -12.48 3.88 30.51
CA THR A 12 -13.38 4.79 29.80
C THR A 12 -12.94 4.92 28.34
N PRO A 13 -13.85 4.68 27.36
CA PRO A 13 -13.51 4.84 25.95
C PRO A 13 -13.08 6.27 25.65
N SER A 14 -12.11 6.42 24.73
CA SER A 14 -11.70 7.74 24.25
C SER A 14 -12.84 8.38 23.44
N VAL A 15 -13.46 9.44 23.98
CA VAL A 15 -14.55 10.16 23.31
C VAL A 15 -14.11 10.74 21.98
N LEU A 16 -12.91 11.33 21.90
CA LEU A 16 -12.36 11.88 20.66
C LEU A 16 -12.09 10.77 19.65
N GLY A 17 -11.54 9.63 20.09
CA GLY A 17 -11.31 8.47 19.23
C GLY A 17 -12.60 7.89 18.66
N LEU A 18 -13.65 7.77 19.48
CA LEU A 18 -14.97 7.28 19.01
C LEU A 18 -15.63 8.26 18.04
N ASN A 19 -15.52 9.57 18.29
CA ASN A 19 -16.06 10.58 17.37
C ASN A 19 -15.32 10.56 16.02
N ALA A 20 -14.00 10.42 16.03
CA ALA A 20 -13.23 10.25 14.80
C ALA A 20 -13.64 8.98 14.04
N LEU A 21 -13.81 7.85 14.75
CA LEU A 21 -14.28 6.58 14.17
C LEU A 21 -15.68 6.74 13.57
N GLU A 22 -16.62 7.36 14.28
CA GLU A 22 -17.99 7.60 13.78
C GLU A 22 -17.97 8.40 12.45
N ASN A 23 -17.17 9.48 12.40
CA ASN A 23 -17.05 10.27 11.17
C ASN A 23 -16.36 9.49 10.04
N GLY A 24 -15.35 8.66 10.34
CA GLY A 24 -14.75 7.75 9.38
C GLY A 24 -15.77 6.73 8.83
N LEU A 25 -16.61 6.15 9.68
CA LEU A 25 -17.64 5.19 9.28
C LEU A 25 -18.75 5.82 8.42
N LYS A 26 -19.06 7.11 8.60
CA LYS A 26 -20.03 7.82 7.74
C LYS A 26 -19.62 7.80 6.26
N LEU A 27 -18.30 7.80 5.97
CA LEU A 27 -17.81 7.69 4.59
C LEU A 27 -18.11 6.32 3.95
N TRP A 28 -18.38 5.30 4.76
CA TRP A 28 -18.68 3.95 4.31
C TRP A 28 -20.17 3.62 4.27
N ALA A 29 -21.04 4.50 4.79
CA ALA A 29 -22.46 4.21 4.98
C ALA A 29 -23.18 3.84 3.68
N ASP A 30 -22.82 4.50 2.57
CA ASP A 30 -23.45 4.32 1.26
C ASP A 30 -22.55 3.55 0.26
N ILE A 31 -21.48 2.92 0.76
CA ILE A 31 -20.52 2.22 -0.09
C ILE A 31 -20.81 0.73 -0.10
N ASP A 32 -20.97 0.16 -1.30
CA ASP A 32 -21.03 -1.28 -1.48
C ASP A 32 -19.61 -1.88 -1.39
N ILE A 33 -19.36 -2.62 -0.32
CA ILE A 33 -18.07 -3.26 -0.06
C ILE A 33 -17.64 -4.22 -1.18
N LYS A 34 -18.59 -4.82 -1.92
CA LYS A 34 -18.28 -5.69 -3.06
C LYS A 34 -17.70 -4.91 -4.23
N GLN A 35 -18.17 -3.68 -4.45
CA GLN A 35 -17.60 -2.79 -5.47
C GLN A 35 -16.18 -2.32 -5.06
N VAL A 36 -15.96 -2.06 -3.77
CA VAL A 36 -14.64 -1.73 -3.24
C VAL A 36 -13.67 -2.90 -3.43
N GLU A 37 -14.12 -4.12 -3.14
CA GLU A 37 -13.32 -5.34 -3.35
C GLU A 37 -12.98 -5.53 -4.83
N ALA A 38 -13.97 -5.44 -5.72
CA ALA A 38 -13.75 -5.57 -7.17
C ALA A 38 -12.75 -4.53 -7.70
N LYS A 39 -12.88 -3.26 -7.26
CA LYS A 39 -11.93 -2.21 -7.61
C LYS A 39 -10.53 -2.50 -7.04
N SER A 40 -10.43 -2.98 -5.80
CA SER A 40 -9.15 -3.37 -5.19
C SER A 40 -8.43 -4.43 -6.01
N VAL A 41 -9.15 -5.44 -6.51
CA VAL A 41 -8.59 -6.47 -7.39
C VAL A 41 -8.07 -5.85 -8.68
N ALA A 42 -8.87 -5.01 -9.34
CA ALA A 42 -8.47 -4.36 -10.59
C ALA A 42 -7.23 -3.45 -10.43
N LEU A 43 -7.17 -2.68 -9.34
CA LEU A 43 -5.99 -1.85 -9.04
C LEU A 43 -4.74 -2.71 -8.83
N TRP A 44 -4.91 -3.84 -8.11
CA TRP A 44 -3.82 -4.77 -7.87
C TRP A 44 -3.29 -5.38 -9.17
N ASP A 45 -4.18 -5.81 -10.07
CA ASP A 45 -3.81 -6.42 -11.35
C ASP A 45 -2.98 -5.45 -12.21
N ILE A 46 -3.37 -4.16 -12.26
CA ILE A 46 -2.62 -3.12 -12.98
C ILE A 46 -1.20 -2.97 -12.43
N PHE A 47 -1.07 -2.83 -11.12
CA PHE A 47 0.24 -2.59 -10.50
C PHE A 47 1.12 -3.85 -10.50
N HIS A 48 0.51 -5.03 -10.33
CA HIS A 48 1.18 -6.31 -10.46
C HIS A 48 1.79 -6.52 -11.85
N ALA A 49 1.01 -6.22 -12.89
CA ALA A 49 1.49 -6.31 -14.28
C ALA A 49 2.71 -5.40 -14.51
N ALA A 50 2.68 -4.16 -14.00
CA ALA A 50 3.80 -3.22 -14.13
C ALA A 50 5.06 -3.71 -13.39
N GLY A 51 4.91 -4.17 -12.14
CA GLY A 51 6.04 -4.69 -11.35
C GLY A 51 6.65 -5.97 -11.96
N THR A 52 5.80 -6.87 -12.45
CA THR A 52 6.25 -8.10 -13.13
C THR A 52 6.97 -7.77 -14.45
N ALA A 53 6.46 -6.82 -15.23
CA ALA A 53 7.12 -6.36 -16.46
C ALA A 53 8.50 -5.73 -16.18
N ALA A 54 8.65 -5.07 -15.02
CA ALA A 54 9.93 -4.55 -14.55
C ALA A 54 10.88 -5.63 -13.98
N GLY A 55 10.47 -6.90 -13.97
CA GLY A 55 11.28 -8.02 -13.47
C GLY A 55 11.28 -8.18 -11.95
N LEU A 56 10.34 -7.54 -11.23
CA LEU A 56 10.23 -7.68 -9.78
C LEU A 56 9.51 -8.99 -9.39
N GLU A 57 9.98 -9.63 -8.32
CA GLU A 57 9.31 -10.79 -7.72
C GLU A 57 8.15 -10.32 -6.83
N CYS A 58 6.92 -10.66 -7.20
CA CYS A 58 5.75 -10.39 -6.34
C CYS A 58 5.70 -11.43 -5.21
N VAL A 59 5.70 -10.95 -3.95
CA VAL A 59 5.63 -11.82 -2.76
C VAL A 59 4.23 -11.81 -2.12
N THR A 60 3.31 -10.99 -2.62
CA THR A 60 1.90 -11.02 -2.20
C THR A 60 1.17 -12.16 -2.91
N PRO A 61 0.33 -12.94 -2.22
CA PRO A 61 -0.46 -14.00 -2.84
C PRO A 61 -1.28 -13.50 -4.03
N SER A 62 -1.29 -14.25 -5.14
CA SER A 62 -2.03 -13.89 -6.35
C SER A 62 -3.55 -14.03 -6.20
N ALA A 63 -4.02 -14.99 -5.38
CA ALA A 63 -5.44 -15.21 -5.16
C ALA A 63 -6.07 -14.06 -4.36
N PRO A 64 -7.13 -13.39 -4.88
CA PRO A 64 -7.78 -12.27 -4.19
C PRO A 64 -8.28 -12.62 -2.78
N SER A 65 -8.71 -13.86 -2.55
CA SER A 65 -9.18 -14.33 -1.24
C SER A 65 -8.07 -14.46 -0.17
N GLN A 66 -6.80 -14.38 -0.56
CA GLN A 66 -5.64 -14.53 0.32
C GLN A 66 -4.87 -13.22 0.55
N ARG A 67 -5.37 -12.10 0.03
CA ARG A 67 -4.70 -10.80 0.12
C ARG A 67 -5.68 -9.67 0.39
N GLY A 68 -5.18 -8.56 0.90
CA GLY A 68 -5.90 -7.29 0.98
C GLY A 68 -5.53 -6.34 -0.16
N SER A 69 -5.80 -5.05 0.04
CA SER A 69 -5.53 -3.97 -0.93
C SER A 69 -4.08 -3.48 -0.87
N HIS A 70 -3.12 -4.38 -0.77
CA HIS A 70 -1.70 -4.03 -0.85
C HIS A 70 -0.96 -5.02 -1.75
N ILE A 71 0.19 -4.59 -2.26
CA ILE A 71 1.10 -5.42 -3.03
C ILE A 71 2.53 -5.21 -2.54
N SER A 72 3.30 -6.28 -2.52
CA SER A 72 4.70 -6.26 -2.13
C SER A 72 5.55 -6.97 -3.18
N PHE A 73 6.68 -6.35 -3.50
CA PHE A 73 7.68 -6.94 -4.39
C PHE A 73 9.01 -7.08 -3.66
N ARG A 74 9.81 -8.03 -4.10
CA ARG A 74 11.18 -8.22 -3.62
C ARG A 74 12.18 -7.67 -4.62
N HIS A 75 13.19 -6.92 -4.13
CA HIS A 75 14.34 -6.50 -4.92
C HIS A 75 15.52 -6.17 -3.99
N PRO A 76 16.78 -6.52 -4.32
CA PRO A 76 17.94 -6.21 -3.48
C PRO A 76 18.13 -4.73 -3.16
N HIS A 77 17.67 -3.84 -4.04
CA HIS A 77 17.68 -2.39 -3.87
C HIS A 77 16.29 -1.82 -3.57
N ALA A 78 15.48 -2.54 -2.77
CA ALA A 78 14.10 -2.13 -2.47
C ALA A 78 14.02 -0.74 -1.84
N TYR A 79 14.95 -0.41 -0.93
CA TYR A 79 14.98 0.90 -0.29
C TYR A 79 15.20 2.02 -1.30
N GLU A 80 16.23 1.92 -2.13
CA GLU A 80 16.59 2.92 -3.13
C GLU A 80 15.48 3.12 -4.17
N ILE A 81 14.81 2.04 -4.59
CA ILE A 81 13.68 2.10 -5.51
C ILE A 81 12.51 2.85 -4.87
N VAL A 82 12.20 2.57 -3.60
CA VAL A 82 11.14 3.29 -2.87
C VAL A 82 11.48 4.78 -2.75
N GLN A 83 12.73 5.14 -2.43
CA GLN A 83 13.15 6.54 -2.35
C GLN A 83 13.04 7.26 -3.71
N ALA A 84 13.46 6.61 -4.80
CA ALA A 84 13.32 7.15 -6.14
C ALA A 84 11.85 7.35 -6.55
N LEU A 85 10.96 6.45 -6.15
CA LEU A 85 9.51 6.57 -6.36
C LEU A 85 8.91 7.72 -5.55
N ILE A 86 9.32 7.88 -4.28
CA ILE A 86 8.88 8.99 -3.43
C ILE A 86 9.26 10.33 -4.04
N ALA A 87 10.47 10.44 -4.60
CA ALA A 87 10.91 11.65 -5.32
C ALA A 87 10.03 11.98 -6.54
N GLN A 88 9.34 11.00 -7.11
CA GLN A 88 8.37 11.16 -8.20
C GLN A 88 6.91 11.22 -7.71
N GLY A 89 6.67 11.35 -6.40
CA GLY A 89 5.33 11.47 -5.81
C GLY A 89 4.59 10.13 -5.63
N VAL A 90 5.26 9.00 -5.82
CA VAL A 90 4.70 7.66 -5.55
C VAL A 90 5.19 7.17 -4.20
N ILE A 91 4.33 7.27 -3.19
CA ILE A 91 4.68 6.96 -1.80
C ILE A 91 4.45 5.47 -1.54
N GLY A 92 5.55 4.73 -1.48
CA GLY A 92 5.60 3.34 -1.03
C GLY A 92 6.25 3.23 0.34
N ASP A 93 6.36 2.00 0.84
CA ASP A 93 6.96 1.65 2.11
C ASP A 93 8.04 0.58 1.88
N PHE A 94 9.18 0.74 2.54
CA PHE A 94 10.26 -0.26 2.55
C PHE A 94 10.16 -1.15 3.78
N ARG A 95 10.33 -2.44 3.60
CA ARG A 95 10.49 -3.40 4.69
C ARG A 95 11.80 -4.15 4.52
N ASP A 96 12.62 -4.05 5.54
CA ASP A 96 13.92 -4.71 5.58
C ASP A 96 13.76 -6.24 5.45
N PRO A 97 14.62 -6.96 4.73
CA PRO A 97 15.82 -6.44 4.07
C PRO A 97 15.58 -5.94 2.63
N ASP A 98 14.54 -6.39 1.92
CA ASP A 98 14.46 -6.33 0.47
C ASP A 98 13.04 -6.14 -0.10
N ILE A 99 12.08 -5.67 0.68
CA ILE A 99 10.68 -5.58 0.29
C ILE A 99 10.24 -4.12 0.02
N LEU A 100 9.71 -3.90 -1.21
CA LEU A 100 8.90 -2.73 -1.55
C LEU A 100 7.44 -3.06 -1.27
N ARG A 101 6.71 -2.18 -0.58
CA ARG A 101 5.29 -2.38 -0.27
C ARG A 101 4.46 -1.16 -0.63
N PHE A 102 3.31 -1.39 -1.28
CA PHE A 102 2.41 -0.34 -1.73
C PHE A 102 0.97 -0.63 -1.31
N GLY A 103 0.31 0.39 -0.75
CA GLY A 103 -1.11 0.35 -0.42
C GLY A 103 -1.94 0.86 -1.61
N LEU A 104 -2.86 0.04 -2.09
CA LEU A 104 -3.71 0.34 -3.24
C LEU A 104 -5.12 0.67 -2.72
N THR A 105 -5.31 1.90 -2.19
CA THR A 105 -6.54 2.29 -1.51
C THR A 105 -7.69 2.55 -2.49
N PRO A 106 -8.71 1.66 -2.59
CA PRO A 106 -9.74 1.76 -3.63
C PRO A 106 -10.62 2.99 -3.53
N LEU A 107 -10.78 3.57 -2.34
CA LEU A 107 -11.63 4.75 -2.15
C LEU A 107 -11.00 6.04 -2.66
N THR A 108 -9.68 6.14 -2.64
CA THR A 108 -8.96 7.38 -2.94
C THR A 108 -8.16 7.34 -4.24
N LEU A 109 -7.75 6.16 -4.69
CA LEU A 109 -6.93 5.99 -5.88
C LEU A 109 -7.78 5.57 -7.08
N SER A 110 -7.53 6.17 -8.24
CA SER A 110 -8.12 5.78 -9.51
C SER A 110 -7.25 4.72 -10.23
N HIS A 111 -7.81 4.05 -11.23
CA HIS A 111 -7.05 3.16 -12.11
C HIS A 111 -5.91 3.90 -12.82
N ALA A 112 -6.14 5.16 -13.22
CA ALA A 112 -5.12 5.99 -13.87
C ALA A 112 -3.97 6.35 -12.92
N ASP A 113 -4.24 6.55 -11.62
CA ASP A 113 -3.20 6.81 -10.63
C ASP A 113 -2.29 5.58 -10.47
N ILE A 114 -2.90 4.39 -10.36
CA ILE A 114 -2.15 3.14 -10.23
C ILE A 114 -1.38 2.81 -11.49
N TRP A 115 -1.97 3.06 -12.67
CA TRP A 115 -1.25 2.87 -13.93
C TRP A 115 -0.02 3.79 -14.02
N ARG A 116 -0.16 5.09 -13.71
CA ARG A 116 0.98 6.04 -13.68
C ARG A 116 2.05 5.63 -12.68
N ALA A 117 1.64 5.21 -11.48
CA ALA A 117 2.57 4.71 -10.47
C ALA A 117 3.33 3.47 -10.94
N GLY A 118 2.64 2.56 -11.66
CA GLY A 118 3.24 1.38 -12.26
C GLY A 118 4.26 1.72 -13.36
N GLU A 119 3.94 2.70 -14.23
CA GLU A 119 4.87 3.19 -15.25
C GLU A 119 6.11 3.84 -14.62
N ASN A 120 5.94 4.62 -13.55
CA ASN A 120 7.07 5.19 -12.80
C ASN A 120 7.95 4.10 -12.20
N LEU A 121 7.34 3.08 -11.58
CA LEU A 121 8.06 1.93 -11.03
C LEU A 121 8.89 1.23 -12.12
N ARG A 122 8.27 0.92 -13.26
CA ARG A 122 8.92 0.27 -14.38
C ARG A 122 10.09 1.12 -14.91
N ALA A 123 9.87 2.40 -15.17
CA ALA A 123 10.90 3.31 -15.67
C ALA A 123 12.10 3.43 -14.73
N ILE A 124 11.88 3.52 -13.41
CA ILE A 124 12.94 3.58 -12.39
C ILE A 124 13.76 2.30 -12.37
N VAL A 125 13.10 1.14 -12.42
CA VAL A 125 13.79 -0.16 -12.37
C VAL A 125 14.56 -0.42 -13.68
N GLU A 126 13.94 -0.23 -14.83
CA GLU A 126 14.54 -0.46 -16.15
C GLU A 126 15.73 0.47 -16.43
N SER A 127 15.62 1.76 -16.07
CA SER A 127 16.71 2.73 -16.26
C SER A 127 17.83 2.61 -15.23
N GLY A 128 17.58 1.96 -14.09
CA GLY A 128 18.50 1.92 -12.96
C GLY A 128 18.65 3.27 -12.23
N ALA A 129 17.70 4.19 -12.41
CA ALA A 129 17.73 5.54 -11.81
C ALA A 129 17.82 5.49 -10.27
N TYR A 130 17.31 4.44 -9.65
CA TYR A 130 17.39 4.21 -8.20
C TYR A 130 18.83 4.07 -7.66
N ARG A 131 19.81 3.83 -8.53
CA ARG A 131 21.24 3.66 -8.13
C ARG A 131 21.95 4.98 -7.84
N GLN A 132 21.29 6.11 -7.98
CA GLN A 132 21.87 7.40 -7.63
C GLN A 132 22.18 7.45 -6.13
N PRO A 133 23.36 8.02 -5.72
CA PRO A 133 23.81 7.99 -4.32
C PRO A 133 22.83 8.60 -3.34
N GLU A 134 22.03 9.58 -3.76
CA GLU A 134 21.03 10.26 -2.94
C GLU A 134 19.94 9.32 -2.42
N PHE A 135 19.57 8.28 -3.19
CA PHE A 135 18.54 7.33 -2.80
C PHE A 135 19.03 6.24 -1.83
N ALA A 136 20.35 6.09 -1.68
CA ALA A 136 20.96 5.15 -0.74
C ALA A 136 21.08 5.72 0.70
N ILE A 137 20.81 7.02 0.89
CA ILE A 137 20.95 7.67 2.20
C ILE A 137 19.79 7.21 3.09
N ARG A 138 20.11 6.45 4.15
CA ARG A 138 19.14 6.04 5.16
C ARG A 138 19.06 7.08 6.27
N TYR A 139 17.90 7.71 6.40
CA TYR A 139 17.62 8.59 7.53
C TYR A 139 17.19 7.78 8.75
N ALA A 140 17.55 8.22 9.95
CA ALA A 140 17.06 7.60 11.17
C ALA A 140 15.52 7.72 11.21
N VAL A 141 14.86 6.59 11.38
CA VAL A 141 13.41 6.57 11.62
C VAL A 141 13.20 6.91 13.09
N THR A 142 12.56 8.02 13.38
CA THR A 142 12.19 8.44 14.75
C THR A 142 10.95 7.68 15.21
#